data_fda8295996120ce2acf6d3cb457c5fe2
#
_entry.id   fda8295996120ce2acf6d3cb457c5fe2
#
_cell.length_a   1.000
_cell.length_b   1.000
_cell.length_c   1.000
_cell.angle_alpha   90.00
_cell.angle_beta   90.00
_cell.angle_gamma   90.00
#
_symmetry.space_group_name_H-M   'P 1'
#
loop_
_entity.id
_entity.type
_entity.pdbx_description
1 polymer ?
#
loop_
_entity_poly.entity_id
_entity_poly.type
_entity_poly.pdbx_seq_one_letter_code
_entity_poly.pdbx_strand_id
1 'polypeptide(L)'
;MANDALDLNPPNANENLSTHGSDWLWAAFSVIALSFLVAVGVMFSRPRGARLFHQIAVIVLATSSIAYFSMASDLGATPIRVEFRGHGGDPTRQIYYVRYIQWFINFPLLLLEILLASGLPLSDIITTLFMSWVVVICGLVGALVHSTYKWGYYTMGAVALIYIWFSLLWHAPSSTFSAGGVVRRGYYAGAGYFSFILITYPIAWACAEGGNVISVTSEMIWYGILDIFAGPIFLALFLWEVRDIDYATLGFGGGRFVNGAGAGAGVVPVTEKGANPATTAAPVIPTGPTGEQAA
;
A
#
# COMPACT_ATOMS: atom_id res chain seq x y z
N MET A 1 17.80 -24.00 -21.48
CA MET A 1 17.92 -24.80 -20.24
C MET A 1 16.51 -25.10 -19.80
N ALA A 2 16.21 -26.36 -19.44
CA ALA A 2 14.94 -26.69 -18.80
C ALA A 2 14.89 -26.01 -17.44
N ASN A 3 13.67 -25.72 -16.94
CA ASN A 3 13.46 -25.18 -15.61
C ASN A 3 13.51 -26.35 -14.60
N ASP A 4 14.56 -26.43 -13.83
CA ASP A 4 14.82 -27.51 -12.87
C ASP A 4 14.33 -27.14 -11.43
N ALA A 5 13.54 -26.07 -11.28
CA ALA A 5 13.14 -25.56 -9.96
C ALA A 5 12.38 -26.61 -9.14
N LEU A 6 11.42 -27.30 -9.76
CA LEU A 6 10.61 -28.34 -9.12
C LEU A 6 11.40 -29.64 -8.85
N ASP A 7 12.50 -29.87 -9.57
CA ASP A 7 13.38 -31.02 -9.34
C ASP A 7 14.31 -30.74 -8.14
N LEU A 8 14.77 -29.50 -8.01
CA LEU A 8 15.62 -29.06 -6.90
C LEU A 8 14.83 -28.85 -5.60
N ASN A 9 13.62 -28.33 -5.71
CA ASN A 9 12.71 -28.08 -4.60
C ASN A 9 11.38 -28.82 -4.86
N PRO A 10 11.31 -30.13 -4.68
CA PRO A 10 10.14 -30.90 -5.03
C PRO A 10 8.95 -30.52 -4.14
N PRO A 11 7.76 -30.32 -4.73
CA PRO A 11 6.56 -29.99 -3.97
C PRO A 11 6.13 -31.16 -3.07
N ASN A 12 5.58 -30.84 -1.91
CA ASN A 12 5.16 -31.83 -0.90
C ASN A 12 3.62 -31.95 -0.78
N ALA A 13 2.86 -31.45 -1.76
CA ALA A 13 1.40 -31.50 -1.84
C ALA A 13 0.95 -32.37 -3.02
N ASN A 14 -0.24 -32.97 -2.93
CA ASN A 14 -0.83 -33.76 -4.02
C ASN A 14 -1.23 -32.86 -5.21
N GLU A 15 -1.83 -31.69 -4.90
CA GLU A 15 -2.13 -30.65 -5.88
C GLU A 15 -1.04 -29.57 -5.75
N ASN A 16 -0.19 -29.47 -6.73
CA ASN A 16 1.00 -28.61 -6.69
C ASN A 16 1.19 -27.81 -7.99
N LEU A 17 2.17 -26.93 -7.97
CA LEU A 17 2.59 -26.14 -9.11
C LEU A 17 3.17 -27.05 -10.20
N SER A 18 2.77 -26.84 -11.43
CA SER A 18 3.40 -27.50 -12.61
C SER A 18 4.64 -26.74 -13.08
N THR A 19 5.50 -27.39 -13.88
CA THR A 19 6.64 -26.74 -14.52
C THR A 19 6.23 -25.49 -15.32
N HIS A 20 5.09 -25.55 -16.05
CA HIS A 20 4.55 -24.37 -16.74
C HIS A 20 4.15 -23.23 -15.78
N GLY A 21 3.66 -23.57 -14.58
CA GLY A 21 3.36 -22.58 -13.55
C GLY A 21 4.64 -21.90 -13.03
N SER A 22 5.70 -22.68 -12.81
CA SER A 22 7.01 -22.17 -12.44
C SER A 22 7.60 -21.28 -13.54
N ASP A 23 7.54 -21.70 -14.82
CA ASP A 23 7.99 -20.89 -15.99
C ASP A 23 7.26 -19.54 -16.05
N TRP A 24 5.94 -19.56 -15.83
CA TRP A 24 5.13 -18.34 -15.75
C TRP A 24 5.59 -17.42 -14.61
N LEU A 25 5.84 -17.98 -13.42
CA LEU A 25 6.31 -17.21 -12.27
C LEU A 25 7.71 -16.63 -12.49
N TRP A 26 8.61 -17.32 -13.21
CA TRP A 26 9.90 -16.77 -13.64
C TRP A 26 9.72 -15.61 -14.64
N ALA A 27 8.76 -15.71 -15.56
CA ALA A 27 8.44 -14.61 -16.47
C ALA A 27 7.90 -13.40 -15.69
N ALA A 28 6.96 -13.61 -14.77
CA ALA A 28 6.42 -12.56 -13.91
C ALA A 28 7.51 -11.93 -13.01
N PHE A 29 8.38 -12.74 -12.41
CA PHE A 29 9.55 -12.28 -11.67
C PHE A 29 10.42 -11.35 -12.51
N SER A 30 10.70 -11.73 -13.75
CA SER A 30 11.56 -10.94 -14.65
C SER A 30 10.96 -9.56 -14.95
N VAL A 31 9.65 -9.48 -15.16
CA VAL A 31 8.94 -8.20 -15.37
C VAL A 31 8.99 -7.34 -14.11
N ILE A 32 8.72 -7.93 -12.94
CA ILE A 32 8.69 -7.22 -11.66
C ILE A 32 10.10 -6.76 -11.27
N ALA A 33 11.12 -7.62 -11.42
CA ALA A 33 12.50 -7.28 -11.10
C ALA A 33 13.06 -6.19 -12.03
N LEU A 34 12.74 -6.24 -13.33
CA LEU A 34 13.08 -5.16 -14.24
C LEU A 34 12.40 -3.85 -13.84
N SER A 35 11.12 -3.90 -13.49
CA SER A 35 10.37 -2.73 -13.02
C SER A 35 10.97 -2.15 -11.73
N PHE A 36 11.41 -3.01 -10.81
CA PHE A 36 12.16 -2.61 -9.61
C PHE A 36 13.43 -1.84 -9.96
N LEU A 37 14.26 -2.37 -10.86
CA LEU A 37 15.51 -1.71 -11.27
C LEU A 37 15.24 -0.35 -11.93
N VAL A 38 14.22 -0.27 -12.79
CA VAL A 38 13.78 0.98 -13.40
C VAL A 38 13.31 1.98 -12.34
N ALA A 39 12.49 1.55 -11.38
CA ALA A 39 12.00 2.38 -10.29
C ALA A 39 13.15 2.94 -9.43
N VAL A 40 14.17 2.13 -9.13
CA VAL A 40 15.39 2.56 -8.44
C VAL A 40 16.11 3.63 -9.24
N GLY A 41 16.31 3.44 -10.55
CA GLY A 41 16.94 4.42 -11.43
C GLY A 41 16.19 5.76 -11.46
N VAL A 42 14.85 5.70 -11.60
CA VAL A 42 13.98 6.89 -11.59
C VAL A 42 14.03 7.58 -10.22
N MET A 43 13.99 6.84 -9.12
CA MET A 43 14.10 7.39 -7.77
C MET A 43 15.39 8.20 -7.57
N PHE A 44 16.53 7.68 -8.03
CA PHE A 44 17.79 8.40 -7.90
C PHE A 44 17.88 9.64 -8.79
N SER A 45 17.16 9.70 -9.90
CA SER A 45 17.08 10.89 -10.75
C SER A 45 16.28 12.04 -10.12
N ARG A 46 15.48 11.78 -9.07
CA ARG A 46 14.67 12.78 -8.40
C ARG A 46 15.40 13.46 -7.23
N PRO A 47 15.11 14.75 -6.94
CA PRO A 47 15.62 15.43 -5.75
C PRO A 47 15.21 14.70 -4.46
N ARG A 48 16.04 14.75 -3.42
CA ARG A 48 15.78 14.02 -2.16
C ARG A 48 14.41 14.32 -1.52
N GLY A 49 13.93 15.57 -1.62
CA GLY A 49 12.61 15.96 -1.09
C GLY A 49 11.40 15.45 -1.89
N ALA A 50 11.62 14.94 -3.11
CA ALA A 50 10.56 14.47 -4.02
C ALA A 50 10.63 12.96 -4.28
N ARG A 51 11.13 12.15 -3.33
CA ARG A 51 11.34 10.71 -3.50
C ARG A 51 10.32 9.81 -2.81
N LEU A 52 9.43 10.38 -2.00
CA LEU A 52 8.53 9.60 -1.12
C LEU A 52 7.78 8.51 -1.89
N PHE A 53 7.01 8.87 -2.90
CA PHE A 53 6.24 7.91 -3.71
C PHE A 53 7.16 6.94 -4.47
N HIS A 54 8.30 7.40 -4.96
CA HIS A 54 9.27 6.52 -5.62
C HIS A 54 9.90 5.52 -4.65
N GLN A 55 10.12 5.91 -3.38
CA GLN A 55 10.63 5.00 -2.35
C GLN A 55 9.60 3.92 -2.00
N ILE A 56 8.32 4.28 -1.88
CA ILE A 56 7.24 3.32 -1.66
C ILE A 56 7.18 2.33 -2.84
N ALA A 57 7.19 2.82 -4.08
CA ALA A 57 7.21 1.98 -5.27
C ALA A 57 8.40 1.00 -5.29
N VAL A 58 9.59 1.47 -4.93
CA VAL A 58 10.80 0.63 -4.83
C VAL A 58 10.62 -0.48 -3.77
N ILE A 59 10.06 -0.17 -2.60
CA ILE A 59 9.80 -1.16 -1.54
C ILE A 59 8.80 -2.22 -2.03
N VAL A 60 7.70 -1.79 -2.64
CA VAL A 60 6.65 -2.69 -3.17
C VAL A 60 7.23 -3.63 -4.23
N LEU A 61 7.99 -3.10 -5.19
CA LEU A 61 8.57 -3.90 -6.28
C LEU A 61 9.71 -4.81 -5.79
N ALA A 62 10.51 -4.37 -4.81
CA ALA A 62 11.54 -5.22 -4.18
C ALA A 62 10.91 -6.40 -3.46
N THR A 63 9.88 -6.15 -2.64
CA THR A 63 9.13 -7.20 -1.91
C THR A 63 8.49 -8.18 -2.88
N SER A 64 7.86 -7.68 -3.95
CA SER A 64 7.27 -8.53 -4.99
C SER A 64 8.33 -9.37 -5.70
N SER A 65 9.50 -8.81 -6.02
CA SER A 65 10.59 -9.55 -6.65
C SER A 65 11.05 -10.72 -5.79
N ILE A 66 11.23 -10.50 -4.47
CA ILE A 66 11.65 -11.58 -3.55
C ILE A 66 10.58 -12.68 -3.48
N ALA A 67 9.30 -12.30 -3.39
CA ALA A 67 8.20 -13.26 -3.32
C ALA A 67 8.06 -14.07 -4.62
N TYR A 68 8.14 -13.42 -5.77
CA TYR A 68 8.05 -14.10 -7.07
C TYR A 68 9.26 -15.01 -7.34
N PHE A 69 10.46 -14.60 -6.94
CA PHE A 69 11.63 -15.48 -6.95
C PHE A 69 11.39 -16.75 -6.11
N SER A 70 10.85 -16.59 -4.89
CA SER A 70 10.55 -17.72 -4.01
C SER A 70 9.51 -18.65 -4.63
N MET A 71 8.37 -18.10 -5.12
CA MET A 71 7.32 -18.92 -5.73
C MET A 71 7.77 -19.61 -7.02
N ALA A 72 8.54 -18.92 -7.86
CA ALA A 72 9.09 -19.50 -9.11
C ALA A 72 10.06 -20.65 -8.84
N SER A 73 10.79 -20.58 -7.72
CA SER A 73 11.70 -21.63 -7.24
C SER A 73 11.00 -22.74 -6.44
N ASP A 74 9.67 -22.74 -6.37
CA ASP A 74 8.82 -23.64 -5.56
C ASP A 74 9.12 -23.57 -4.05
N LEU A 75 9.48 -22.38 -3.56
CA LEU A 75 9.77 -22.10 -2.15
C LEU A 75 8.64 -21.24 -1.53
N GLY A 76 8.53 -21.32 -0.19
CA GLY A 76 7.57 -20.48 0.54
C GLY A 76 6.12 -20.97 0.45
N ALA A 77 5.94 -22.29 0.33
CA ALA A 77 4.65 -22.96 0.30
C ALA A 77 4.51 -23.99 1.41
N THR A 78 3.28 -24.40 1.70
CA THR A 78 2.95 -25.45 2.65
C THR A 78 1.76 -26.29 2.14
N PRO A 79 1.75 -27.61 2.35
CA PRO A 79 0.63 -28.47 2.01
C PRO A 79 -0.49 -28.32 3.04
N ILE A 80 -1.70 -27.99 2.58
CA ILE A 80 -2.90 -27.92 3.43
C ILE A 80 -3.95 -28.87 2.87
N ARG A 81 -4.63 -29.61 3.75
CA ARG A 81 -5.75 -30.48 3.36
C ARG A 81 -6.84 -29.66 2.70
N VAL A 82 -7.38 -30.16 1.61
CA VAL A 82 -8.51 -29.52 0.93
C VAL A 82 -9.84 -29.99 1.48
N GLU A 83 -10.80 -29.09 1.60
CA GLU A 83 -12.16 -29.40 2.05
C GLU A 83 -13.02 -29.94 0.90
N PHE A 84 -12.84 -29.42 -0.30
CA PHE A 84 -13.65 -29.70 -1.47
C PHE A 84 -12.81 -30.23 -2.63
N ARG A 85 -13.42 -31.11 -3.45
CA ARG A 85 -12.89 -31.56 -4.74
C ARG A 85 -11.51 -32.18 -4.73
N GLY A 86 -11.05 -32.63 -3.60
CA GLY A 86 -9.77 -33.35 -3.50
C GLY A 86 -9.86 -34.74 -4.11
N HIS A 87 -8.76 -35.23 -4.69
CA HIS A 87 -8.63 -36.59 -5.24
C HIS A 87 -7.76 -37.45 -4.31
N GLY A 88 -8.30 -38.59 -3.86
CA GLY A 88 -7.57 -39.50 -2.95
C GLY A 88 -7.92 -39.29 -1.46
N GLY A 89 -7.38 -40.13 -0.58
CA GLY A 89 -7.84 -40.28 0.82
C GLY A 89 -7.66 -39.07 1.73
N ASP A 90 -6.62 -38.25 1.55
CA ASP A 90 -6.34 -37.01 2.29
C ASP A 90 -5.63 -36.02 1.36
N PRO A 91 -6.32 -35.48 0.35
CA PRO A 91 -5.68 -34.65 -0.64
C PRO A 91 -5.21 -33.32 -0.03
N THR A 92 -3.98 -32.95 -0.37
CA THR A 92 -3.35 -31.70 0.04
C THR A 92 -3.15 -30.79 -1.15
N ARG A 93 -3.35 -29.48 -0.95
CA ARG A 93 -3.05 -28.41 -1.91
C ARG A 93 -1.88 -27.60 -1.42
N GLN A 94 -1.03 -27.22 -2.34
CA GLN A 94 0.10 -26.33 -2.10
C GLN A 94 -0.42 -24.89 -1.93
N ILE A 95 -0.16 -24.28 -0.76
CA ILE A 95 -0.52 -22.89 -0.45
C ILE A 95 0.75 -22.08 -0.31
N TYR A 96 0.95 -21.10 -1.17
CA TYR A 96 2.10 -20.20 -1.13
C TYR A 96 1.90 -19.11 -0.07
N TYR A 97 2.35 -19.34 1.17
CA TYR A 97 2.26 -18.35 2.24
C TYR A 97 3.15 -17.12 1.98
N VAL A 98 4.24 -17.25 1.20
CA VAL A 98 5.11 -16.13 0.83
C VAL A 98 4.36 -15.04 0.06
N ARG A 99 3.32 -15.40 -0.69
CA ARG A 99 2.43 -14.46 -1.37
C ARG A 99 1.69 -13.56 -0.37
N TYR A 100 1.23 -14.11 0.75
CA TYR A 100 0.58 -13.33 1.80
C TYR A 100 1.56 -12.44 2.55
N ILE A 101 2.82 -12.86 2.72
CA ILE A 101 3.89 -12.01 3.27
C ILE A 101 4.11 -10.81 2.34
N GLN A 102 4.18 -11.02 1.02
CA GLN A 102 4.26 -9.96 0.02
C GLN A 102 3.10 -8.96 0.19
N TRP A 103 1.86 -9.44 0.22
CA TRP A 103 0.68 -8.58 0.30
C TRP A 103 0.51 -7.92 1.66
N PHE A 104 0.99 -8.51 2.74
CA PHE A 104 1.04 -7.88 4.06
C PHE A 104 1.87 -6.60 4.07
N ILE A 105 2.92 -6.55 3.26
CA ILE A 105 3.78 -5.37 3.09
C ILE A 105 3.22 -4.45 1.99
N ASN A 106 2.86 -5.01 0.85
CA ASN A 106 2.54 -4.23 -0.34
C ASN A 106 1.16 -3.57 -0.28
N PHE A 107 0.14 -4.25 0.26
CA PHE A 107 -1.22 -3.71 0.25
C PHE A 107 -1.33 -2.39 1.03
N PRO A 108 -0.86 -2.30 2.29
CA PRO A 108 -0.88 -1.02 2.99
C PRO A 108 -0.03 0.05 2.30
N LEU A 109 1.09 -0.30 1.66
CA LEU A 109 1.95 0.66 0.97
C LEU A 109 1.29 1.21 -0.30
N LEU A 110 0.63 0.37 -1.10
CA LEU A 110 -0.14 0.80 -2.26
C LEU A 110 -1.33 1.70 -1.88
N LEU A 111 -2.03 1.36 -0.79
CA LEU A 111 -3.08 2.22 -0.24
C LEU A 111 -2.52 3.55 0.27
N LEU A 112 -1.39 3.51 0.98
CA LEU A 112 -0.73 4.71 1.48
C LEU A 112 -0.37 5.66 0.33
N GLU A 113 0.14 5.14 -0.77
CA GLU A 113 0.49 5.92 -1.96
C GLU A 113 -0.72 6.70 -2.50
N ILE A 114 -1.87 6.04 -2.61
CA ILE A 114 -3.12 6.67 -3.04
C ILE A 114 -3.63 7.67 -2.00
N LEU A 115 -3.69 7.28 -0.73
CA LEU A 115 -4.31 8.05 0.34
C LEU A 115 -3.52 9.30 0.73
N LEU A 116 -2.19 9.28 0.61
CA LEU A 116 -1.35 10.46 0.85
C LEU A 116 -1.67 11.61 -0.11
N ALA A 117 -2.14 11.31 -1.31
CA ALA A 117 -2.55 12.31 -2.30
C ALA A 117 -3.94 12.90 -2.01
N SER A 118 -4.75 12.30 -1.14
CA SER A 118 -6.16 12.71 -0.93
C SER A 118 -6.33 13.86 0.04
N GLY A 119 -5.42 14.05 0.99
CA GLY A 119 -5.56 15.02 2.08
C GLY A 119 -6.43 14.54 3.24
N LEU A 120 -6.71 13.24 3.33
CA LEU A 120 -7.38 12.65 4.49
C LEU A 120 -6.56 12.83 5.78
N PRO A 121 -7.22 12.94 6.93
CA PRO A 121 -6.53 12.96 8.22
C PRO A 121 -5.78 11.64 8.45
N LEU A 122 -4.65 11.72 9.14
CA LEU A 122 -3.77 10.56 9.39
C LEU A 122 -4.49 9.40 10.09
N SER A 123 -5.46 9.70 10.96
CA SER A 123 -6.30 8.70 11.64
C SER A 123 -7.04 7.80 10.67
N ASP A 124 -7.64 8.37 9.62
CA ASP A 124 -8.42 7.64 8.62
C ASP A 124 -7.50 6.84 7.69
N ILE A 125 -6.33 7.41 7.36
CA ILE A 125 -5.29 6.69 6.63
C ILE A 125 -4.86 5.46 7.43
N ILE A 126 -4.45 5.61 8.71
CA ILE A 126 -4.01 4.50 9.56
C ILE A 126 -5.10 3.43 9.69
N THR A 127 -6.36 3.82 9.87
CA THR A 127 -7.47 2.87 9.95
C THR A 127 -7.63 2.08 8.64
N THR A 128 -7.51 2.74 7.50
CA THR A 128 -7.59 2.08 6.19
C THR A 128 -6.41 1.13 5.96
N LEU A 129 -5.20 1.51 6.39
CA LEU A 129 -4.03 0.62 6.34
C LEU A 129 -4.21 -0.59 7.27
N PHE A 130 -4.77 -0.40 8.46
CA PHE A 130 -5.07 -1.50 9.36
C PHE A 130 -6.06 -2.49 8.73
N MET A 131 -7.10 -2.00 8.06
CA MET A 131 -8.05 -2.86 7.36
C MET A 131 -7.40 -3.66 6.23
N SER A 132 -6.36 -3.14 5.57
CA SER A 132 -5.61 -3.93 4.58
C SER A 132 -4.88 -5.12 5.21
N TRP A 133 -4.30 -4.95 6.39
CA TRP A 133 -3.73 -6.09 7.14
C TRP A 133 -4.80 -7.10 7.55
N VAL A 134 -5.99 -6.65 7.96
CA VAL A 134 -7.11 -7.56 8.26
C VAL A 134 -7.47 -8.40 7.03
N VAL A 135 -7.56 -7.81 5.85
CA VAL A 135 -7.84 -8.54 4.59
C VAL A 135 -6.78 -9.63 4.36
N VAL A 136 -5.51 -9.28 4.45
CA VAL A 136 -4.40 -10.21 4.15
C VAL A 136 -4.31 -11.32 5.20
N ILE A 137 -4.42 -10.98 6.49
CA ILE A 137 -4.37 -11.96 7.58
C ILE A 137 -5.57 -12.92 7.48
N CYS A 138 -6.78 -12.41 7.24
CA CYS A 138 -7.96 -13.25 7.04
C CYS A 138 -7.80 -14.16 5.81
N GLY A 139 -7.24 -13.65 4.71
CA GLY A 139 -6.93 -14.44 3.53
C GLY A 139 -5.95 -15.59 3.84
N LEU A 140 -4.84 -15.27 4.51
CA LEU A 140 -3.82 -16.26 4.90
C LEU A 140 -4.38 -17.32 5.85
N VAL A 141 -4.98 -16.88 6.96
CA VAL A 141 -5.51 -17.83 7.98
C VAL A 141 -6.61 -18.69 7.37
N GLY A 142 -7.49 -18.08 6.56
CA GLY A 142 -8.51 -18.83 5.83
C GLY A 142 -7.92 -19.89 4.88
N ALA A 143 -6.84 -19.57 4.15
CA ALA A 143 -6.16 -20.51 3.26
C ALA A 143 -5.49 -21.68 4.01
N LEU A 144 -5.07 -21.46 5.26
CA LEU A 144 -4.45 -22.49 6.11
C LEU A 144 -5.46 -23.35 6.87
N VAL A 145 -6.73 -22.96 6.90
CA VAL A 145 -7.81 -23.73 7.57
C VAL A 145 -8.43 -24.73 6.59
N HIS A 146 -8.45 -26.01 6.95
CA HIS A 146 -9.00 -27.09 6.11
C HIS A 146 -10.51 -27.27 6.24
N SER A 147 -11.16 -26.64 7.20
CA SER A 147 -12.59 -26.79 7.48
C SER A 147 -13.42 -25.62 6.96
N THR A 148 -14.75 -25.77 6.94
CA THR A 148 -15.73 -24.73 6.54
C THR A 148 -15.54 -23.40 7.28
N TYR A 149 -14.87 -23.38 8.43
CA TYR A 149 -14.54 -22.14 9.14
C TYR A 149 -13.66 -21.17 8.33
N LYS A 150 -12.97 -21.63 7.29
CA LYS A 150 -12.25 -20.75 6.33
C LYS A 150 -13.14 -19.64 5.76
N TRP A 151 -14.44 -19.94 5.54
CA TRP A 151 -15.40 -18.96 5.01
C TRP A 151 -15.76 -17.86 6.00
N GLY A 152 -15.60 -18.11 7.31
CA GLY A 152 -15.69 -17.07 8.33
C GLY A 152 -14.57 -16.03 8.18
N TYR A 153 -13.34 -16.47 7.97
CA TYR A 153 -12.21 -15.57 7.67
C TYR A 153 -12.42 -14.84 6.34
N TYR A 154 -12.87 -15.53 5.31
CA TYR A 154 -13.22 -14.91 4.03
C TYR A 154 -14.23 -13.76 4.21
N THR A 155 -15.31 -13.99 4.98
CA THR A 155 -16.33 -12.98 5.26
C THR A 155 -15.75 -11.78 6.02
N MET A 156 -14.92 -11.99 7.05
CA MET A 156 -14.26 -10.92 7.79
C MET A 156 -13.33 -10.12 6.90
N GLY A 157 -12.54 -10.79 6.05
CA GLY A 157 -11.70 -10.13 5.06
C GLY A 157 -12.50 -9.34 4.03
N ALA A 158 -13.63 -9.87 3.56
CA ALA A 158 -14.53 -9.18 2.62
C ALA A 158 -15.13 -7.91 3.23
N VAL A 159 -15.55 -7.95 4.50
CA VAL A 159 -16.05 -6.75 5.22
C VAL A 159 -14.96 -5.68 5.34
N ALA A 160 -13.73 -6.07 5.68
CA ALA A 160 -12.60 -5.15 5.73
C ALA A 160 -12.30 -4.55 4.34
N LEU A 161 -12.42 -5.33 3.26
CA LEU A 161 -12.24 -4.85 1.90
C LEU A 161 -13.35 -3.86 1.48
N ILE A 162 -14.59 -4.11 1.88
CA ILE A 162 -15.71 -3.16 1.67
C ILE A 162 -15.42 -1.82 2.36
N TYR A 163 -14.87 -1.83 3.58
CA TYR A 163 -14.43 -0.62 4.26
C TYR A 163 -13.35 0.13 3.46
N ILE A 164 -12.37 -0.60 2.91
CA ILE A 164 -11.31 0.01 2.06
C ILE A 164 -11.94 0.66 0.84
N TRP A 165 -12.88 0.02 0.15
CA TRP A 165 -13.59 0.62 -1.00
C TRP A 165 -14.39 1.85 -0.59
N PHE A 166 -15.08 1.81 0.55
CA PHE A 166 -15.77 2.98 1.09
C PHE A 166 -14.78 4.14 1.33
N SER A 167 -13.63 3.85 1.93
CA SER A 167 -12.58 4.85 2.17
C SER A 167 -12.05 5.42 0.85
N LEU A 168 -11.72 4.58 -0.14
CA LEU A 168 -11.14 5.02 -1.41
C LEU A 168 -12.14 5.74 -2.32
N LEU A 169 -13.37 5.22 -2.44
CA LEU A 169 -14.32 5.69 -3.46
C LEU A 169 -15.32 6.73 -2.95
N TRP A 170 -15.50 6.82 -1.64
CA TRP A 170 -16.48 7.72 -1.04
C TRP A 170 -15.85 8.72 -0.08
N HIS A 171 -15.13 8.22 0.92
CA HIS A 171 -14.61 9.08 1.99
C HIS A 171 -13.47 9.98 1.50
N ALA A 172 -12.45 9.45 0.90
CA ALA A 172 -11.31 10.23 0.40
C ALA A 172 -11.66 11.21 -0.72
N PRO A 173 -12.54 10.91 -1.69
CA PRO A 173 -13.01 11.89 -2.66
C PRO A 173 -13.71 13.12 -2.07
N SER A 174 -14.32 13.01 -0.89
CA SER A 174 -14.94 14.12 -0.18
C SER A 174 -13.95 15.01 0.56
N SER A 175 -12.68 14.60 0.67
CA SER A 175 -11.62 15.35 1.34
C SER A 175 -11.14 16.55 0.52
N THR A 176 -10.43 17.46 1.20
CA THR A 176 -9.84 18.63 0.54
C THR A 176 -8.50 18.27 -0.07
N PHE A 177 -8.41 18.16 -1.39
CA PHE A 177 -7.17 17.98 -2.11
C PHE A 177 -6.34 19.26 -2.10
N SER A 178 -5.36 19.37 -1.22
CA SER A 178 -4.54 20.58 -1.01
C SER A 178 -3.76 21.01 -2.27
N ALA A 179 -3.40 20.08 -3.13
CA ALA A 179 -2.68 20.36 -4.39
C ALA A 179 -3.63 20.60 -5.60
N GLY A 180 -4.95 20.70 -5.38
CA GLY A 180 -5.91 21.12 -6.39
C GLY A 180 -6.45 20.03 -7.33
N GLY A 181 -7.07 20.45 -8.43
CA GLY A 181 -7.86 19.59 -9.31
C GLY A 181 -7.05 18.51 -10.08
N VAL A 182 -5.77 18.75 -10.36
CA VAL A 182 -4.91 17.77 -11.06
C VAL A 182 -4.68 16.55 -10.16
N VAL A 183 -4.35 16.77 -8.88
CA VAL A 183 -4.18 15.70 -7.90
C VAL A 183 -5.46 14.93 -7.71
N ARG A 184 -6.59 15.63 -7.63
CA ARG A 184 -7.91 15.01 -7.50
C ARG A 184 -8.24 14.10 -8.68
N ARG A 185 -7.91 14.50 -9.90
CA ARG A 185 -8.11 13.67 -11.10
C ARG A 185 -7.23 12.42 -11.07
N GLY A 186 -5.95 12.58 -10.78
CA GLY A 186 -5.03 11.45 -10.64
C GLY A 186 -5.45 10.49 -9.53
N TYR A 187 -5.95 11.02 -8.41
CA TYR A 187 -6.52 10.21 -7.35
C TYR A 187 -7.69 9.34 -7.84
N TYR A 188 -8.68 9.92 -8.52
CA TYR A 188 -9.83 9.14 -9.03
C TYR A 188 -9.41 8.05 -10.02
N ALA A 189 -8.45 8.35 -10.89
CA ALA A 189 -7.92 7.37 -11.83
C ALA A 189 -7.22 6.21 -11.08
N GLY A 190 -6.33 6.53 -10.15
CA GLY A 190 -5.59 5.54 -9.36
C GLY A 190 -6.49 4.73 -8.43
N ALA A 191 -7.37 5.38 -7.67
CA ALA A 191 -8.29 4.71 -6.74
C ALA A 191 -9.31 3.84 -7.47
N GLY A 192 -9.86 4.31 -8.61
CA GLY A 192 -10.79 3.54 -9.43
C GLY A 192 -10.11 2.31 -10.05
N TYR A 193 -8.93 2.50 -10.64
CA TYR A 193 -8.13 1.41 -11.22
C TYR A 193 -7.78 0.34 -10.16
N PHE A 194 -7.25 0.77 -9.02
CA PHE A 194 -6.84 -0.14 -7.96
C PHE A 194 -8.04 -0.87 -7.33
N SER A 195 -9.16 -0.16 -7.12
CA SER A 195 -10.39 -0.76 -6.60
C SER A 195 -10.96 -1.82 -7.55
N PHE A 196 -10.89 -1.60 -8.87
CA PHE A 196 -11.31 -2.59 -9.87
C PHE A 196 -10.46 -3.87 -9.79
N ILE A 197 -9.15 -3.73 -9.66
CA ILE A 197 -8.26 -4.89 -9.50
C ILE A 197 -8.56 -5.63 -8.19
N LEU A 198 -8.78 -4.91 -7.09
CA LEU A 198 -9.05 -5.49 -5.78
C LEU A 198 -10.32 -6.37 -5.74
N ILE A 199 -11.31 -6.15 -6.63
CA ILE A 199 -12.51 -7.00 -6.71
C ILE A 199 -12.15 -8.43 -7.11
N THR A 200 -11.14 -8.60 -7.94
CA THR A 200 -10.80 -9.91 -8.53
C THR A 200 -10.03 -10.83 -7.56
N TYR A 201 -9.34 -10.29 -6.55
CA TYR A 201 -8.59 -11.08 -5.58
C TYR A 201 -9.45 -12.00 -4.71
N PRO A 202 -10.54 -11.53 -4.06
CA PRO A 202 -11.42 -12.43 -3.32
C PRO A 202 -12.10 -13.47 -4.21
N ILE A 203 -12.38 -13.16 -5.48
CA ILE A 203 -12.92 -14.13 -6.44
C ILE A 203 -11.89 -15.22 -6.72
N ALA A 204 -10.64 -14.84 -7.01
CA ALA A 204 -9.55 -15.79 -7.23
C ALA A 204 -9.34 -16.69 -6.00
N TRP A 205 -9.31 -16.11 -4.79
CA TRP A 205 -9.19 -16.83 -3.53
C TRP A 205 -10.33 -17.84 -3.33
N ALA A 206 -11.57 -17.42 -3.58
CA ALA A 206 -12.73 -18.30 -3.45
C ALA A 206 -12.70 -19.47 -4.43
N CYS A 207 -12.15 -19.27 -5.65
CA CYS A 207 -11.99 -20.33 -6.66
C CYS A 207 -10.79 -21.24 -6.36
N ALA A 208 -9.73 -20.70 -5.78
CA ALA A 208 -8.49 -21.42 -5.46
C ALA A 208 -8.52 -22.05 -4.06
N GLU A 209 -8.03 -21.32 -3.06
CA GLU A 209 -7.86 -21.82 -1.68
C GLU A 209 -9.20 -22.13 -0.99
N GLY A 210 -10.25 -21.38 -1.31
CA GLY A 210 -11.58 -21.59 -0.74
C GLY A 210 -12.28 -22.85 -1.26
N GLY A 211 -12.50 -22.93 -2.56
CA GLY A 211 -13.33 -23.94 -3.20
C GLY A 211 -12.59 -25.03 -3.95
N ASN A 212 -11.27 -24.94 -4.10
CA ASN A 212 -10.44 -25.87 -4.87
C ASN A 212 -11.00 -26.16 -6.28
N VAL A 213 -11.47 -25.09 -6.97
CA VAL A 213 -12.10 -25.21 -8.32
C VAL A 213 -11.04 -25.22 -9.42
N ILE A 214 -9.95 -24.47 -9.19
CA ILE A 214 -8.85 -24.29 -10.14
C ILE A 214 -7.56 -24.88 -9.59
N SER A 215 -6.69 -25.35 -10.49
CA SER A 215 -5.38 -25.89 -10.10
C SER A 215 -4.47 -24.82 -9.52
N VAL A 216 -3.44 -25.22 -8.76
CA VAL A 216 -2.41 -24.32 -8.23
C VAL A 216 -1.72 -23.53 -9.35
N THR A 217 -1.48 -24.17 -10.49
CA THR A 217 -0.92 -23.49 -11.67
C THR A 217 -1.84 -22.37 -12.19
N SER A 218 -3.14 -22.65 -12.34
CA SER A 218 -4.12 -21.65 -12.80
C SER A 218 -4.27 -20.50 -11.82
N GLU A 219 -4.23 -20.80 -10.51
CA GLU A 219 -4.21 -19.83 -9.43
C GLU A 219 -2.99 -18.89 -9.54
N MET A 220 -1.79 -19.45 -9.69
CA MET A 220 -0.55 -18.66 -9.78
C MET A 220 -0.50 -17.82 -11.08
N ILE A 221 -1.07 -18.32 -12.18
CA ILE A 221 -1.22 -17.52 -13.39
C ILE A 221 -2.17 -16.34 -13.16
N TRP A 222 -3.33 -16.57 -12.56
CA TRP A 222 -4.31 -15.52 -12.27
C TRP A 222 -3.70 -14.45 -11.36
N TYR A 223 -3.14 -14.87 -10.24
CA TYR A 223 -2.52 -13.95 -9.31
C TYR A 223 -1.31 -13.21 -9.91
N GLY A 224 -0.51 -13.89 -10.75
CA GLY A 224 0.62 -13.26 -11.44
C GLY A 224 0.19 -12.12 -12.35
N ILE A 225 -0.91 -12.31 -13.10
CA ILE A 225 -1.50 -11.25 -13.92
C ILE A 225 -1.95 -10.09 -13.02
N LEU A 226 -2.71 -10.37 -11.97
CA LEU A 226 -3.21 -9.33 -11.06
C LEU A 226 -2.08 -8.55 -10.39
N ASP A 227 -1.02 -9.23 -9.95
CA ASP A 227 0.10 -8.60 -9.28
C ASP A 227 0.95 -7.72 -10.22
N ILE A 228 1.07 -8.09 -11.50
CA ILE A 228 1.67 -7.22 -12.53
C ILE A 228 0.83 -5.94 -12.73
N PHE A 229 -0.50 -6.09 -12.74
CA PHE A 229 -1.39 -4.93 -12.85
C PHE A 229 -1.39 -4.07 -11.58
N ALA A 230 -1.42 -4.67 -10.40
CA ALA A 230 -1.45 -3.96 -9.11
C ALA A 230 -0.09 -3.37 -8.70
N GLY A 231 1.03 -3.95 -9.14
CA GLY A 231 2.39 -3.48 -8.87
C GLY A 231 2.95 -2.65 -10.01
N PRO A 232 3.69 -3.24 -10.95
CA PRO A 232 4.41 -2.52 -12.00
C PRO A 232 3.56 -1.51 -12.78
N ILE A 233 2.39 -1.93 -13.26
CA ILE A 233 1.54 -1.07 -14.10
C ILE A 233 0.90 0.05 -13.27
N PHE A 234 0.30 -0.29 -12.13
CA PHE A 234 -0.30 0.72 -11.24
C PHE A 234 0.71 1.76 -10.80
N LEU A 235 1.88 1.33 -10.32
CA LEU A 235 2.92 2.23 -9.83
C LEU A 235 3.47 3.13 -10.94
N ALA A 236 3.65 2.60 -12.15
CA ALA A 236 4.08 3.41 -13.30
C ALA A 236 3.05 4.48 -13.65
N LEU A 237 1.76 4.13 -13.69
CA LEU A 237 0.66 5.07 -13.95
C LEU A 237 0.54 6.11 -12.84
N PHE A 238 0.59 5.69 -11.57
CA PHE A 238 0.48 6.58 -10.43
C PHE A 238 1.65 7.57 -10.38
N LEU A 239 2.89 7.09 -10.50
CA LEU A 239 4.08 7.95 -10.53
C LEU A 239 4.08 8.93 -11.72
N TRP A 240 3.50 8.52 -12.86
CA TRP A 240 3.30 9.40 -14.00
C TRP A 240 2.30 10.54 -13.70
N GLU A 241 1.19 10.23 -13.03
CA GLU A 241 0.18 11.23 -12.64
C GLU A 241 0.70 12.23 -11.60
N VAL A 242 1.54 11.76 -10.65
CA VAL A 242 2.07 12.62 -9.57
C VAL A 242 3.42 13.29 -9.91
N ARG A 243 3.96 13.08 -11.12
CA ARG A 243 5.32 13.54 -11.49
C ARG A 243 5.53 15.06 -11.40
N ASP A 244 4.48 15.84 -11.64
CA ASP A 244 4.50 17.30 -11.71
C ASP A 244 3.98 17.97 -10.42
N ILE A 245 3.67 17.16 -9.39
CA ILE A 245 3.16 17.66 -8.13
C ILE A 245 4.30 18.09 -7.23
N ASP A 246 4.20 19.33 -6.69
CA ASP A 246 5.10 19.77 -5.63
C ASP A 246 4.70 19.11 -4.30
N TYR A 247 5.58 18.28 -3.75
CA TYR A 247 5.36 17.54 -2.49
C TYR A 247 5.23 18.47 -1.28
N ALA A 248 5.70 19.72 -1.37
CA ALA A 248 5.46 20.72 -0.35
C ALA A 248 3.98 21.05 -0.20
N THR A 249 3.21 21.02 -1.29
CA THR A 249 1.75 21.25 -1.27
C THR A 249 0.97 20.11 -0.62
N LEU A 250 1.57 18.92 -0.55
CA LEU A 250 1.03 17.75 0.14
C LEU A 250 1.46 17.67 1.62
N GLY A 251 2.17 18.70 2.12
CA GLY A 251 2.66 18.74 3.50
C GLY A 251 3.94 17.94 3.75
N PHE A 252 4.57 17.39 2.70
CA PHE A 252 5.80 16.58 2.81
C PHE A 252 7.08 17.40 2.60
N GLY A 253 6.97 18.72 2.36
CA GLY A 253 8.07 19.66 2.22
C GLY A 253 8.70 20.04 3.57
N GLY A 254 8.96 19.05 4.43
CA GLY A 254 9.58 19.29 5.73
C GLY A 254 11.05 19.73 5.61
N GLY A 255 11.35 20.94 6.07
CA GLY A 255 12.66 21.59 6.04
C GLY A 255 13.80 20.90 6.80
N ARG A 256 13.75 19.61 7.05
CA ARG A 256 14.87 18.83 7.60
C ARG A 256 15.88 18.38 6.54
N PHE A 257 15.56 18.48 5.25
CA PHE A 257 16.41 17.98 4.17
C PHE A 257 16.84 19.04 3.15
N VAL A 258 16.54 20.31 3.39
CA VAL A 258 17.14 21.40 2.61
C VAL A 258 18.52 21.63 3.21
N ASN A 259 19.51 20.98 2.63
CA ASN A 259 20.89 21.21 2.98
C ASN A 259 21.25 22.69 2.81
N GLY A 260 21.61 23.34 3.88
CA GLY A 260 22.72 24.29 4.00
C GLY A 260 22.83 25.53 3.09
N ALA A 261 21.85 25.80 2.24
CA ALA A 261 21.83 27.03 1.46
C ALA A 261 20.40 27.58 1.43
N GLY A 262 20.07 28.38 2.46
CA GLY A 262 18.77 29.04 2.52
C GLY A 262 17.94 28.74 3.78
N ALA A 263 18.56 28.68 4.93
CA ALA A 263 17.83 28.77 6.21
C ALA A 263 17.36 30.24 6.40
N GLY A 264 16.19 30.56 5.82
CA GLY A 264 15.67 31.89 5.94
C GLY A 264 14.39 32.12 5.20
N ALA A 265 13.37 31.29 5.35
CA ALA A 265 11.98 31.70 5.13
C ALA A 265 11.04 30.56 5.55
N GLY A 266 10.23 30.79 6.56
CA GLY A 266 9.00 30.06 6.75
C GLY A 266 8.86 29.19 7.98
N VAL A 267 9.32 29.66 9.14
CA VAL A 267 8.61 29.31 10.38
C VAL A 267 7.36 30.21 10.35
N VAL A 268 6.25 29.68 9.89
CA VAL A 268 4.96 30.30 10.22
C VAL A 268 4.83 30.17 11.72
N PRO A 269 4.80 31.30 12.49
CA PRO A 269 4.54 31.19 13.92
C PRO A 269 3.15 30.60 14.08
N VAL A 270 3.08 29.49 14.81
CA VAL A 270 1.81 28.98 15.31
C VAL A 270 1.26 30.09 16.19
N THR A 271 0.29 30.83 15.68
CA THR A 271 -0.49 31.78 16.46
C THR A 271 -1.31 30.92 17.39
N GLU A 272 -0.86 30.83 18.62
CA GLU A 272 -1.64 30.29 19.74
C GLU A 272 -2.92 31.16 19.86
N LYS A 273 -4.01 30.63 19.38
CA LYS A 273 -5.33 31.21 19.51
C LYS A 273 -5.81 30.92 20.92
N GLY A 274 -5.56 31.87 21.83
CA GLY A 274 -6.11 31.76 23.18
C GLY A 274 -5.23 32.27 24.32
N ALA A 275 -4.67 33.47 24.22
CA ALA A 275 -4.31 34.22 25.43
C ALA A 275 -4.98 35.60 25.34
N ASN A 276 -5.97 35.79 26.15
CA ASN A 276 -6.60 37.07 26.41
C ASN A 276 -5.53 38.05 26.90
N PRO A 277 -5.32 39.25 26.33
CA PRO A 277 -4.41 40.21 26.88
C PRO A 277 -5.07 40.80 28.11
N ALA A 278 -4.70 40.28 29.30
CA ALA A 278 -4.97 40.96 30.53
C ALA A 278 -4.25 42.31 30.54
N THR A 279 -5.01 43.34 30.56
CA THR A 279 -4.71 44.74 30.74
C THR A 279 -3.68 44.92 31.89
N THR A 280 -2.40 45.17 31.58
CA THR A 280 -1.48 45.76 32.54
C THR A 280 -1.39 47.25 32.22
N ALA A 281 -2.22 47.99 32.90
CA ALA A 281 -2.09 49.44 33.00
C ALA A 281 -0.75 49.78 33.68
N ALA A 282 0.11 50.51 33.00
CA ALA A 282 1.29 51.10 33.62
C ALA A 282 0.86 52.23 34.60
N PRO A 283 1.52 52.37 35.72
CA PRO A 283 1.19 53.44 36.67
C PRO A 283 1.57 54.78 36.09
N VAL A 284 0.57 55.67 35.97
CA VAL A 284 0.77 57.09 35.65
C VAL A 284 1.34 57.78 36.89
N ILE A 285 2.55 58.32 36.77
CA ILE A 285 3.17 59.21 37.76
C ILE A 285 2.51 60.58 37.58
N PRO A 286 1.85 61.16 38.59
CA PRO A 286 1.36 62.53 38.48
C PRO A 286 2.50 63.51 38.70
N THR A 287 2.85 64.28 37.67
CA THR A 287 3.65 65.48 37.83
C THR A 287 2.75 66.58 38.43
N GLY A 288 3.03 66.96 39.65
CA GLY A 288 2.39 68.06 40.30
C GLY A 288 2.76 69.40 39.65
N PRO A 289 1.84 70.36 39.65
CA PRO A 289 2.17 71.73 39.22
C PRO A 289 2.89 72.46 40.34
N THR A 290 4.06 73.04 40.00
CA THR A 290 4.72 74.06 40.72
C THR A 290 3.86 75.33 40.77
N GLY A 291 3.80 75.92 41.94
CA GLY A 291 3.02 77.09 42.24
C GLY A 291 3.57 78.38 41.66
N GLU A 292 2.75 79.38 41.74
CA GLU A 292 3.16 80.79 42.03
C GLU A 292 1.87 81.57 42.25
N GLN A 293 1.73 82.06 43.39
CA GLN A 293 1.96 83.40 43.91
C GLN A 293 0.89 84.44 43.57
N ALA A 294 0.48 85.06 44.59
CA ALA A 294 0.29 86.47 44.86
C ALA A 294 -1.15 87.03 44.77
N ALA A 295 -1.53 87.45 45.81
CA ALA A 295 -2.03 88.66 46.43
C ALA A 295 -3.21 88.40 47.35
#